data_155581e1ec9e848d4a647395d32c2c21
#
_entry.id   155581e1ec9e848d4a647395d32c2c21
#
_cell.length_a   1.000
_cell.length_b   1.000
_cell.length_c   1.000
_cell.angle_alpha   90.00
_cell.angle_beta   90.00
_cell.angle_gamma   90.00
#
_symmetry.space_group_name_H-M   'P 1'
#
loop_
_entity.id
_entity.type
_entity.pdbx_description
1 polymer ?
#
loop_
_entity_poly.entity_id
_entity_poly.type
_entity_poly.pdbx_seq_one_letter_code
_entity_poly.pdbx_strand_id
1 'polypeptide(L)'
;LHISEFDELDGIVQQVPHKARLLMEAFWPGPMTLIFDKSTVVPLETTGGLPTVAVRMPSHEGARALIQAAGLPIAAPSANTSGRPSPTLAEHVREDLDGKIDMIIDGGPVGIGVESTIIDVTQDVPVILRPGYITKDMIEGVVGAVKVDPAIVDSDSKEPPKAPGMKYRHYAPKAEMIVFEGTREEMTQAIAEHAAQYPEEKVGILASEETKDCYSHGQVVVAGSREKQTITRGLFAALRQFDHLGVEKIFAESFSEEEKSEAIMNRLLKAAGQHIEYLSEPVDYHRLIFICKENISLSPMAEWIMKSIVMDKSREILSRGLVVLFPEPRNAKVTDVLVNHSVPCEEQTSTLFTPEEVDDRTLVVTMNFTEKVRLLEDFDFDSEVFTLREIADPQEGAEMDPDVMDPYGGDEEAYEESYIELKDLLYKLKKQLEWS
;
A
#
# COMPACT_ATOMS: atom_id res chain seq x y z
N LEU A 1 15.44 -17.76 9.18
CA LEU A 1 16.24 -18.90 8.72
C LEU A 1 16.09 -19.07 7.22
N HIS A 2 17.17 -19.51 6.53
CA HIS A 2 17.12 -19.90 5.13
C HIS A 2 17.32 -21.40 4.99
N ILE A 3 16.50 -22.03 4.17
CA ILE A 3 16.50 -23.47 3.88
C ILE A 3 16.78 -23.73 2.41
N SER A 4 17.23 -24.93 2.06
CA SER A 4 17.47 -25.36 0.68
C SER A 4 16.35 -26.26 0.13
N GLU A 5 15.68 -27.01 1.00
CA GLU A 5 14.65 -27.99 0.66
C GLU A 5 13.46 -27.89 1.65
N PHE A 6 12.28 -28.35 1.21
CA PHE A 6 11.06 -28.30 2.05
C PHE A 6 11.15 -29.16 3.31
N ASP A 7 11.83 -30.30 3.24
CA ASP A 7 11.96 -31.27 4.33
C ASP A 7 12.69 -30.68 5.55
N GLU A 8 13.51 -29.64 5.35
CA GLU A 8 14.20 -28.96 6.45
C GLU A 8 13.25 -28.21 7.40
N LEU A 9 11.99 -27.95 6.97
CA LEU A 9 10.98 -27.35 7.86
C LEU A 9 10.58 -28.27 9.02
N ASP A 10 10.52 -29.56 8.81
CA ASP A 10 10.02 -30.55 9.79
C ASP A 10 10.78 -30.49 11.12
N GLY A 11 12.02 -30.01 11.11
CA GLY A 11 12.85 -29.85 12.32
C GLY A 11 12.70 -28.49 12.99
N ILE A 12 12.25 -27.45 12.32
CA ILE A 12 12.35 -26.06 12.78
C ILE A 12 11.01 -25.39 13.08
N VAL A 13 9.89 -25.93 12.57
CA VAL A 13 8.54 -25.43 12.85
C VAL A 13 7.70 -26.47 13.57
N GLN A 14 6.69 -26.03 14.33
CA GLN A 14 5.78 -26.97 15.02
C GLN A 14 4.84 -27.66 14.06
N GLN A 15 4.30 -26.89 13.10
CA GLN A 15 3.40 -27.36 12.06
C GLN A 15 3.46 -26.46 10.84
N VAL A 16 3.09 -26.98 9.68
CA VAL A 16 2.93 -26.22 8.45
C VAL A 16 1.44 -26.13 8.12
N PRO A 17 0.79 -24.96 8.32
CA PRO A 17 -0.61 -24.76 7.99
C PRO A 17 -0.90 -25.00 6.51
N HIS A 18 -2.14 -25.34 6.16
CA HIS A 18 -2.53 -25.62 4.77
C HIS A 18 -2.25 -24.44 3.85
N LYS A 19 -2.64 -23.21 4.25
CA LYS A 19 -2.37 -21.99 3.46
C LYS A 19 -0.88 -21.76 3.27
N ALA A 20 -0.05 -22.03 4.28
CA ALA A 20 1.40 -21.94 4.14
C ALA A 20 1.94 -22.90 3.07
N ARG A 21 1.43 -24.13 2.97
CA ARG A 21 1.83 -25.08 1.91
C ARG A 21 1.51 -24.54 0.52
N LEU A 22 0.33 -23.99 0.32
CA LEU A 22 -0.07 -23.36 -0.95
C LEU A 22 0.86 -22.21 -1.34
N LEU A 23 1.20 -21.34 -0.38
CA LEU A 23 2.13 -20.23 -0.60
C LEU A 23 3.55 -20.71 -0.90
N MET A 24 4.02 -21.73 -0.20
CA MET A 24 5.32 -22.36 -0.47
C MET A 24 5.38 -22.95 -1.88
N GLU A 25 4.36 -23.69 -2.30
CA GLU A 25 4.29 -24.29 -3.63
C GLU A 25 4.26 -23.23 -4.74
N ALA A 26 3.59 -22.09 -4.51
CA ALA A 26 3.49 -21.02 -5.49
C ALA A 26 4.73 -20.14 -5.58
N PHE A 27 5.40 -19.86 -4.45
CA PHE A 27 6.41 -18.80 -4.37
C PHE A 27 7.78 -19.22 -3.84
N TRP A 28 8.01 -20.49 -3.49
CA TRP A 28 9.31 -21.01 -3.14
C TRP A 28 9.84 -21.99 -4.21
N PRO A 29 11.14 -21.91 -4.52
CA PRO A 29 12.14 -20.97 -4.02
C PRO A 29 11.92 -19.55 -4.56
N GLY A 30 11.98 -18.52 -3.66
CA GLY A 30 11.64 -17.17 -4.10
C GLY A 30 11.73 -16.08 -3.02
N PRO A 31 11.18 -14.89 -3.33
CA PRO A 31 11.27 -13.71 -2.48
C PRO A 31 10.11 -13.64 -1.45
N MET A 32 9.71 -14.77 -0.88
CA MET A 32 8.71 -14.87 0.17
C MET A 32 9.29 -15.45 1.45
N THR A 33 9.02 -14.83 2.57
CA THR A 33 9.37 -15.28 3.92
C THR A 33 8.09 -15.59 4.68
N LEU A 34 7.97 -16.78 5.23
CA LEU A 34 6.82 -17.19 6.04
C LEU A 34 7.21 -17.28 7.51
N ILE A 35 6.34 -16.80 8.39
CA ILE A 35 6.51 -16.88 9.83
C ILE A 35 5.63 -18.02 10.36
N PHE A 36 6.28 -18.93 11.12
CA PHE A 36 5.66 -20.09 11.73
C PHE A 36 5.88 -20.11 13.24
N ASP A 37 5.08 -20.86 13.97
CA ASP A 37 5.41 -21.25 15.33
C ASP A 37 6.68 -22.10 15.32
N LYS A 38 7.72 -21.67 16.04
CA LYS A 38 9.01 -22.35 16.06
C LYS A 38 8.96 -23.63 16.86
N SER A 39 9.72 -24.62 16.44
CA SER A 39 9.97 -25.81 17.28
C SER A 39 10.93 -25.47 18.45
N THR A 40 11.03 -26.38 19.39
CA THR A 40 11.94 -26.23 20.55
C THR A 40 13.41 -26.29 20.17
N VAL A 41 13.75 -26.81 19.01
CA VAL A 41 15.12 -26.92 18.48
C VAL A 41 15.67 -25.54 18.09
N VAL A 42 14.82 -24.63 17.65
CA VAL A 42 15.25 -23.28 17.27
C VAL A 42 15.51 -22.44 18.54
N PRO A 43 16.75 -21.96 18.76
CA PRO A 43 17.08 -21.14 19.92
C PRO A 43 16.33 -19.79 19.92
N LEU A 44 16.07 -19.25 21.10
CA LEU A 44 15.43 -17.93 21.23
C LEU A 44 16.31 -16.80 20.68
N GLU A 45 17.62 -16.96 20.75
CA GLU A 45 18.60 -16.02 20.20
C GLU A 45 18.41 -15.85 18.68
N THR A 46 18.09 -16.93 17.97
CA THR A 46 17.83 -16.92 16.53
C THR A 46 16.56 -16.14 16.15
N THR A 47 15.58 -16.12 17.05
CA THR A 47 14.27 -15.50 16.82
C THR A 47 14.10 -14.15 17.56
N GLY A 48 15.17 -13.64 18.17
CA GLY A 48 15.09 -12.41 18.96
C GLY A 48 14.15 -12.52 20.18
N GLY A 49 14.01 -13.73 20.73
CA GLY A 49 13.14 -14.01 21.87
C GLY A 49 11.68 -14.32 21.51
N LEU A 50 11.34 -14.32 20.22
CA LEU A 50 9.96 -14.59 19.77
C LEU A 50 9.64 -16.10 19.76
N PRO A 51 8.36 -16.49 19.98
CA PRO A 51 7.92 -17.87 19.87
C PRO A 51 7.78 -18.34 18.41
N THR A 52 8.00 -17.46 17.46
CA THR A 52 7.87 -17.69 16.03
C THR A 52 9.23 -17.67 15.33
N VAL A 53 9.32 -18.27 14.15
CA VAL A 53 10.50 -18.27 13.29
C VAL A 53 10.13 -17.89 11.87
N ALA A 54 10.89 -16.97 11.29
CA ALA A 54 10.78 -16.58 9.89
C ALA A 54 11.65 -17.51 9.03
N VAL A 55 11.05 -18.13 8.01
CA VAL A 55 11.73 -19.09 7.13
C VAL A 55 11.56 -18.68 5.67
N ARG A 56 12.62 -18.83 4.88
CA ARG A 56 12.61 -18.59 3.45
C ARG A 56 13.46 -19.62 2.70
N MET A 57 13.01 -20.03 1.52
CA MET A 57 13.83 -20.77 0.56
C MET A 57 14.28 -19.81 -0.56
N PRO A 58 15.56 -19.40 -0.62
CA PRO A 58 16.03 -18.46 -1.63
C PRO A 58 16.05 -19.08 -3.03
N SER A 59 15.77 -18.26 -4.07
CA SER A 59 15.80 -18.72 -5.48
C SER A 59 17.22 -18.85 -6.02
N HIS A 60 18.23 -18.17 -5.44
CA HIS A 60 19.59 -18.19 -5.91
C HIS A 60 20.24 -19.55 -5.70
N GLU A 61 20.65 -20.22 -6.79
CA GLU A 61 21.19 -21.60 -6.76
C GLU A 61 22.44 -21.73 -5.89
N GLY A 62 23.38 -20.78 -5.97
CA GLY A 62 24.58 -20.78 -5.14
C GLY A 62 24.27 -20.65 -3.64
N ALA A 63 23.26 -19.85 -3.26
CA ALA A 63 22.82 -19.76 -1.88
C ALA A 63 22.20 -21.09 -1.39
N ARG A 64 21.35 -21.72 -2.19
CA ARG A 64 20.78 -23.04 -1.84
C ARG A 64 21.86 -24.12 -1.74
N ALA A 65 22.81 -24.15 -2.69
CA ALA A 65 23.91 -25.09 -2.65
C ALA A 65 24.79 -24.91 -1.37
N LEU A 66 25.01 -23.69 -0.94
CA LEU A 66 25.71 -23.40 0.32
C LEU A 66 24.94 -23.92 1.53
N ILE A 67 23.63 -23.68 1.61
CA ILE A 67 22.76 -24.18 2.70
C ILE A 67 22.79 -25.68 2.73
N GLN A 68 22.60 -26.33 1.55
CA GLN A 68 22.63 -27.79 1.42
C GLN A 68 24.00 -28.37 1.84
N ALA A 69 25.11 -27.75 1.45
CA ALA A 69 26.45 -28.18 1.84
C ALA A 69 26.72 -28.02 3.33
N ALA A 70 26.10 -27.01 3.97
CA ALA A 70 26.18 -26.81 5.41
C ALA A 70 25.39 -27.87 6.21
N GLY A 71 24.40 -28.51 5.59
CA GLY A 71 23.54 -29.51 6.22
C GLY A 71 22.64 -28.97 7.34
N LEU A 72 22.47 -27.65 7.41
CA LEU A 72 21.70 -26.94 8.45
C LEU A 72 21.08 -25.66 7.85
N PRO A 73 19.89 -25.24 8.32
CA PRO A 73 19.33 -23.93 8.02
C PRO A 73 20.28 -22.79 8.47
N ILE A 74 20.41 -21.78 7.64
CA ILE A 74 21.31 -20.65 7.89
C ILE A 74 20.53 -19.42 8.33
N ALA A 75 20.87 -18.84 9.48
CA ALA A 75 20.39 -17.53 9.89
C ALA A 75 21.19 -16.45 9.16
N ALA A 76 20.52 -15.64 8.32
CA ALA A 76 21.18 -14.61 7.54
C ALA A 76 20.32 -13.32 7.49
N PRO A 77 20.80 -12.22 8.08
CA PRO A 77 20.26 -10.88 7.85
C PRO A 77 20.77 -10.30 6.53
N SER A 78 20.35 -9.06 6.20
CA SER A 78 20.98 -8.29 5.12
C SER A 78 22.45 -8.02 5.44
N ALA A 79 23.33 -8.14 4.44
CA ALA A 79 24.78 -8.03 4.61
C ALA A 79 25.26 -6.56 4.56
N ASN A 80 24.72 -5.72 5.46
CA ASN A 80 25.04 -4.30 5.57
C ASN A 80 25.20 -3.87 7.03
N THR A 81 25.80 -2.72 7.24
CA THR A 81 25.76 -2.03 8.53
C THR A 81 24.31 -1.56 8.81
N SER A 82 23.83 -1.76 10.05
CA SER A 82 22.47 -1.43 10.45
C SER A 82 22.09 0.02 10.09
N GLY A 83 20.91 0.20 9.52
CA GLY A 83 20.38 1.50 9.09
C GLY A 83 20.73 1.91 7.66
N ARG A 84 21.80 1.36 7.06
CA ARG A 84 22.15 1.64 5.66
C ARG A 84 21.25 0.91 4.65
N PRO A 85 21.15 1.40 3.39
CA PRO A 85 20.42 0.70 2.33
C PRO A 85 20.93 -0.74 2.15
N SER A 86 20.04 -1.70 1.93
CA SER A 86 20.38 -3.10 1.72
C SER A 86 21.33 -3.26 0.52
N PRO A 87 22.35 -4.16 0.58
CA PRO A 87 23.30 -4.35 -0.50
C PRO A 87 22.65 -5.04 -1.68
N THR A 88 22.90 -4.55 -2.89
CA THR A 88 22.46 -5.14 -4.15
C THR A 88 23.61 -5.60 -5.05
N LEU A 89 24.84 -5.32 -4.63
CA LEU A 89 26.11 -5.70 -5.26
C LEU A 89 27.10 -6.19 -4.21
N ALA A 90 28.05 -7.06 -4.58
CA ALA A 90 29.12 -7.50 -3.68
C ALA A 90 29.98 -6.33 -3.17
N GLU A 91 30.14 -5.28 -3.97
CA GLU A 91 30.86 -4.06 -3.57
C GLU A 91 30.19 -3.37 -2.38
N HIS A 92 28.87 -3.29 -2.33
CA HIS A 92 28.13 -2.74 -1.19
C HIS A 92 28.39 -3.54 0.10
N VAL A 93 28.50 -4.87 -0.02
CA VAL A 93 28.86 -5.74 1.12
C VAL A 93 30.29 -5.47 1.57
N ARG A 94 31.22 -5.30 0.61
CA ARG A 94 32.62 -4.97 0.91
C ARG A 94 32.74 -3.62 1.63
N GLU A 95 32.06 -2.59 1.15
CA GLU A 95 32.03 -1.28 1.79
C GLU A 95 31.59 -1.32 3.25
N ASP A 96 30.60 -2.15 3.56
CA ASP A 96 30.00 -2.20 4.90
C ASP A 96 30.73 -3.15 5.85
N LEU A 97 31.26 -4.26 5.33
CA LEU A 97 31.69 -5.40 6.13
C LEU A 97 33.15 -5.83 5.93
N ASP A 98 33.98 -5.10 5.11
CA ASP A 98 35.37 -5.41 4.94
C ASP A 98 36.11 -5.38 6.30
N GLY A 99 36.94 -6.38 6.53
CA GLY A 99 37.61 -6.59 7.80
C GLY A 99 36.77 -7.04 8.99
N LYS A 100 35.44 -7.21 8.78
CA LYS A 100 34.50 -7.70 9.81
C LYS A 100 33.98 -9.11 9.55
N ILE A 101 34.15 -9.62 8.33
CA ILE A 101 33.78 -10.97 7.90
C ILE A 101 34.93 -11.62 7.16
N ASP A 102 34.97 -12.94 7.14
CA ASP A 102 36.07 -13.70 6.59
C ASP A 102 36.03 -13.86 5.06
N MET A 103 34.80 -13.84 4.49
CA MET A 103 34.60 -14.13 3.06
C MET A 103 33.37 -13.43 2.51
N ILE A 104 33.45 -12.96 1.28
CA ILE A 104 32.32 -12.51 0.45
C ILE A 104 32.29 -13.40 -0.78
N ILE A 105 31.13 -14.01 -1.02
CA ILE A 105 30.85 -14.75 -2.26
C ILE A 105 30.02 -13.84 -3.17
N ASP A 106 30.61 -13.44 -4.29
CA ASP A 106 29.94 -12.60 -5.28
C ASP A 106 29.05 -13.48 -6.19
N GLY A 107 27.75 -13.38 -5.99
CA GLY A 107 26.73 -14.03 -6.82
C GLY A 107 26.21 -13.16 -7.98
N GLY A 108 26.85 -12.03 -8.23
CA GLY A 108 26.39 -11.01 -9.17
C GLY A 108 25.34 -10.04 -8.58
N PRO A 109 24.84 -9.10 -9.40
CA PRO A 109 23.82 -8.15 -8.97
C PRO A 109 22.50 -8.86 -8.65
N VAL A 110 21.77 -8.35 -7.65
CA VAL A 110 20.47 -8.91 -7.28
C VAL A 110 19.44 -8.72 -8.40
N GLY A 111 18.58 -9.72 -8.61
CA GLY A 111 17.57 -9.69 -9.66
C GLY A 111 16.36 -8.82 -9.31
N ILE A 112 15.96 -8.78 -8.03
CA ILE A 112 14.72 -8.15 -7.54
C ILE A 112 14.99 -6.77 -6.94
N GLY A 113 15.94 -6.65 -6.03
CA GLY A 113 16.40 -5.38 -5.47
C GLY A 113 15.72 -4.94 -4.18
N VAL A 114 14.55 -5.45 -3.85
CA VAL A 114 13.88 -5.27 -2.56
C VAL A 114 13.84 -6.57 -1.78
N GLU A 115 13.66 -6.47 -0.46
CA GLU A 115 13.58 -7.65 0.40
C GLU A 115 12.31 -8.46 0.13
N SER A 116 12.32 -9.71 0.63
CA SER A 116 11.17 -10.63 0.56
C SER A 116 9.91 -10.06 1.23
N THR A 117 8.76 -10.36 0.67
CA THR A 117 7.48 -10.21 1.36
C THR A 117 7.47 -11.11 2.59
N ILE A 118 7.08 -10.59 3.75
CA ILE A 118 6.99 -11.36 5.00
C ILE A 118 5.53 -11.56 5.37
N ILE A 119 5.13 -12.81 5.56
CA ILE A 119 3.77 -13.21 5.86
C ILE A 119 3.74 -14.05 7.13
N ASP A 120 2.92 -13.65 8.08
CA ASP A 120 2.59 -14.45 9.26
C ASP A 120 1.49 -15.45 8.90
N VAL A 121 1.80 -16.73 8.96
CA VAL A 121 0.88 -17.84 8.68
C VAL A 121 0.48 -18.63 9.94
N THR A 122 0.74 -18.08 11.10
CA THR A 122 0.35 -18.69 12.39
C THR A 122 -1.13 -18.51 12.69
N GLN A 123 -1.82 -17.62 11.98
CA GLN A 123 -3.24 -17.33 12.13
C GLN A 123 -4.06 -17.93 10.98
N ASP A 124 -5.39 -18.05 11.17
CA ASP A 124 -6.31 -18.58 10.15
C ASP A 124 -6.31 -17.72 8.87
N VAL A 125 -6.27 -16.40 9.02
CA VAL A 125 -6.07 -15.45 7.92
C VAL A 125 -4.62 -14.99 7.95
N PRO A 126 -3.82 -15.26 6.90
CA PRO A 126 -2.44 -14.81 6.82
C PRO A 126 -2.34 -13.28 6.90
N VAL A 127 -1.25 -12.79 7.53
CA VAL A 127 -1.02 -11.34 7.71
C VAL A 127 0.30 -10.93 7.07
N ILE A 128 0.28 -9.97 6.15
CA ILE A 128 1.49 -9.38 5.58
C ILE A 128 2.11 -8.45 6.63
N LEU A 129 3.35 -8.75 7.04
CA LEU A 129 4.11 -7.95 7.99
C LEU A 129 5.12 -7.03 7.31
N ARG A 130 5.47 -7.29 6.08
CA ARG A 130 6.34 -6.44 5.26
C ARG A 130 6.01 -6.64 3.78
N PRO A 131 5.58 -5.60 3.05
CA PRO A 131 5.38 -5.67 1.61
C PRO A 131 6.72 -5.88 0.91
N GLY A 132 6.74 -6.64 -0.18
CA GLY A 132 7.91 -6.95 -0.97
C GLY A 132 7.54 -7.24 -2.43
N TYR A 133 8.38 -8.01 -3.13
CA TYR A 133 8.16 -8.33 -4.54
C TYR A 133 6.86 -9.11 -4.80
N ILE A 134 6.50 -10.02 -3.90
CA ILE A 134 5.21 -10.73 -3.97
C ILE A 134 4.15 -9.80 -3.40
N THR A 135 3.24 -9.36 -4.27
CA THR A 135 2.17 -8.42 -3.92
C THR A 135 1.05 -9.12 -3.16
N LYS A 136 0.20 -8.35 -2.50
CA LYS A 136 -1.01 -8.84 -1.84
C LYS A 136 -1.90 -9.61 -2.82
N ASP A 137 -2.20 -9.06 -4.00
CA ASP A 137 -3.03 -9.70 -5.02
C ASP A 137 -2.49 -11.06 -5.46
N MET A 138 -1.16 -11.19 -5.61
CA MET A 138 -0.52 -12.47 -5.91
C MET A 138 -0.76 -13.50 -4.79
N ILE A 139 -0.74 -13.07 -3.54
CA ILE A 139 -0.98 -13.93 -2.37
C ILE A 139 -2.45 -14.32 -2.28
N GLU A 140 -3.36 -13.36 -2.44
CA GLU A 140 -4.80 -13.60 -2.43
C GLU A 140 -5.26 -14.52 -3.56
N GLY A 141 -4.63 -14.44 -4.71
CA GLY A 141 -4.86 -15.38 -5.82
C GLY A 141 -4.56 -16.84 -5.46
N VAL A 142 -3.76 -17.10 -4.42
CA VAL A 142 -3.37 -18.46 -3.97
C VAL A 142 -4.16 -18.91 -2.75
N VAL A 143 -4.35 -18.04 -1.74
CA VAL A 143 -4.89 -18.46 -0.42
C VAL A 143 -6.20 -17.77 -0.04
N GLY A 144 -6.74 -16.92 -0.90
CA GLY A 144 -7.88 -16.06 -0.60
C GLY A 144 -7.48 -14.90 0.31
N ALA A 145 -8.42 -14.40 1.09
CA ALA A 145 -8.24 -13.20 1.91
C ALA A 145 -6.97 -13.21 2.79
N VAL A 146 -6.27 -12.08 2.75
CA VAL A 146 -5.02 -11.81 3.49
C VAL A 146 -5.16 -10.44 4.16
N LYS A 147 -4.60 -10.26 5.35
CA LYS A 147 -4.54 -8.97 6.06
C LYS A 147 -3.17 -8.33 5.92
N VAL A 148 -3.13 -7.01 6.08
CA VAL A 148 -1.88 -6.25 6.22
C VAL A 148 -1.77 -5.81 7.68
N ASP A 149 -0.56 -5.92 8.26
CA ASP A 149 -0.35 -5.50 9.65
C ASP A 149 -0.40 -3.96 9.73
N PRO A 150 -1.26 -3.37 10.57
CA PRO A 150 -1.41 -1.92 10.69
C PRO A 150 -0.09 -1.19 10.99
N ALA A 151 0.88 -1.84 11.63
CA ALA A 151 2.20 -1.28 11.91
C ALA A 151 3.05 -1.01 10.64
N ILE A 152 2.63 -1.50 9.48
CA ILE A 152 3.27 -1.15 8.20
C ILE A 152 2.97 0.30 7.82
N VAL A 153 1.77 0.75 8.15
CA VAL A 153 1.22 2.05 7.78
C VAL A 153 1.37 3.06 8.91
N ASP A 154 1.15 2.64 10.16
CA ASP A 154 1.24 3.49 11.34
C ASP A 154 2.65 3.45 11.96
N SER A 155 3.44 4.51 11.72
CA SER A 155 4.78 4.68 12.29
C SER A 155 4.78 4.84 13.82
N ASP A 156 3.67 5.24 14.42
CA ASP A 156 3.52 5.53 15.85
C ASP A 156 3.04 4.32 16.68
N SER A 157 2.79 3.18 16.03
CA SER A 157 2.44 1.95 16.70
C SER A 157 3.43 1.59 17.81
N LYS A 158 2.93 1.42 19.04
CA LYS A 158 3.73 1.05 20.22
C LYS A 158 4.02 -0.43 20.33
N GLU A 159 3.46 -1.26 19.45
CA GLU A 159 3.69 -2.70 19.47
C GLU A 159 5.15 -3.04 19.10
N PRO A 160 5.76 -4.04 19.73
CA PRO A 160 7.09 -4.49 19.35
C PRO A 160 7.07 -5.08 17.94
N PRO A 161 8.10 -4.78 17.10
CA PRO A 161 8.16 -5.27 15.72
C PRO A 161 8.20 -6.80 15.69
N LYS A 162 7.31 -7.40 14.90
CA LYS A 162 7.22 -8.87 14.70
C LYS A 162 8.21 -9.38 13.64
N ALA A 163 8.78 -8.46 12.84
CA ALA A 163 9.71 -8.80 11.77
C ALA A 163 10.77 -7.69 11.58
N PRO A 164 11.96 -8.02 11.00
CA PRO A 164 12.97 -7.03 10.66
C PRO A 164 12.48 -5.99 9.67
N GLY A 165 12.83 -4.72 9.89
CA GLY A 165 12.50 -3.62 8.99
C GLY A 165 11.11 -3.00 9.18
N MET A 166 10.35 -3.40 10.22
CA MET A 166 9.03 -2.83 10.51
C MET A 166 9.10 -1.45 11.16
N LYS A 167 10.08 -1.16 12.00
CA LYS A 167 10.21 0.11 12.75
C LYS A 167 11.54 0.82 12.48
N TYR A 168 11.54 2.14 12.75
CA TYR A 168 12.67 3.05 12.67
C TYR A 168 13.08 3.48 11.25
N ARG A 169 13.82 4.61 11.19
CA ARG A 169 14.51 5.07 9.99
C ARG A 169 15.47 3.95 9.53
N HIS A 170 15.16 3.36 8.40
CA HIS A 170 15.88 2.23 7.81
C HIS A 170 16.18 2.56 6.35
N TYR A 171 17.24 1.97 5.81
CA TYR A 171 17.67 2.18 4.42
C TYR A 171 18.09 3.62 4.10
N ALA A 172 18.33 4.43 5.12
CA ALA A 172 18.56 5.86 4.97
C ALA A 172 19.95 6.16 4.42
N PRO A 173 20.09 7.00 3.38
CA PRO A 173 21.34 7.66 3.04
C PRO A 173 21.74 8.62 4.17
N LYS A 174 22.99 9.11 4.14
CA LYS A 174 23.49 10.08 5.11
C LYS A 174 22.80 11.44 4.97
N ALA A 175 22.49 11.82 3.74
CA ALA A 175 21.79 13.06 3.43
C ALA A 175 20.34 13.05 3.94
N GLU A 176 19.83 14.23 4.21
CA GLU A 176 18.40 14.41 4.47
C GLU A 176 17.62 14.22 3.16
N MET A 177 16.52 13.48 3.22
CA MET A 177 15.75 13.12 2.04
C MET A 177 14.29 13.55 2.21
N ILE A 178 13.72 14.10 1.13
CA ILE A 178 12.31 14.48 1.01
C ILE A 178 11.77 13.78 -0.24
N VAL A 179 10.60 13.16 -0.10
CA VAL A 179 9.86 12.54 -1.21
C VAL A 179 8.76 13.49 -1.64
N PHE A 180 8.63 13.71 -2.93
CA PHE A 180 7.55 14.51 -3.51
C PHE A 180 6.51 13.60 -4.14
N GLU A 181 5.24 13.80 -3.78
CA GLU A 181 4.08 13.06 -4.28
C GLU A 181 3.18 13.99 -5.07
N GLY A 182 2.81 13.61 -6.28
CA GLY A 182 1.96 14.37 -7.19
C GLY A 182 2.04 13.81 -8.60
N THR A 183 1.50 14.51 -9.57
CA THR A 183 1.69 14.16 -10.97
C THR A 183 3.16 14.26 -11.37
N ARG A 184 3.54 13.60 -12.44
CA ARG A 184 4.93 13.61 -12.94
C ARG A 184 5.43 15.03 -13.23
N GLU A 185 4.58 15.85 -13.80
CA GLU A 185 4.85 17.26 -14.14
C GLU A 185 5.06 18.09 -12.87
N GLU A 186 4.17 17.95 -11.87
CA GLU A 186 4.28 18.67 -10.59
C GLU A 186 5.54 18.26 -9.84
N MET A 187 5.83 16.96 -9.76
CA MET A 187 7.03 16.46 -9.08
C MET A 187 8.31 16.99 -9.73
N THR A 188 8.40 16.94 -11.08
CA THR A 188 9.60 17.42 -11.78
C THR A 188 9.81 18.92 -11.62
N GLN A 189 8.74 19.70 -11.64
CA GLN A 189 8.79 21.13 -11.41
C GLN A 189 9.22 21.47 -9.97
N ALA A 190 8.53 20.93 -8.98
CA ALA A 190 8.82 21.21 -7.56
C ALA A 190 10.23 20.78 -7.17
N ILE A 191 10.66 19.58 -7.58
CA ILE A 191 12.01 19.09 -7.30
C ILE A 191 13.06 20.04 -7.95
N ALA A 192 12.85 20.48 -9.19
CA ALA A 192 13.77 21.41 -9.85
C ALA A 192 13.84 22.77 -9.12
N GLU A 193 12.71 23.31 -8.68
CA GLU A 193 12.63 24.55 -7.92
C GLU A 193 13.34 24.45 -6.55
N HIS A 194 13.16 23.33 -5.84
CA HIS A 194 13.83 23.07 -4.56
C HIS A 194 15.34 22.84 -4.74
N ALA A 195 15.72 22.07 -5.76
CA ALA A 195 17.13 21.79 -6.04
C ALA A 195 17.91 23.06 -6.36
N ALA A 196 17.33 24.01 -7.11
CA ALA A 196 17.94 25.28 -7.45
C ALA A 196 18.31 26.17 -6.25
N GLN A 197 17.77 25.89 -5.06
CA GLN A 197 18.08 26.62 -3.82
C GLN A 197 19.41 26.18 -3.17
N TYR A 198 20.01 25.09 -3.62
CA TYR A 198 21.25 24.51 -3.09
C TYR A 198 22.36 24.52 -4.12
N PRO A 199 23.64 24.51 -3.70
CA PRO A 199 24.74 24.27 -4.62
C PRO A 199 24.59 22.92 -5.32
N GLU A 200 24.87 22.88 -6.62
CA GLU A 200 24.64 21.68 -7.48
C GLU A 200 25.30 20.42 -6.93
N GLU A 201 26.52 20.55 -6.37
CA GLU A 201 27.27 19.43 -5.80
C GLU A 201 26.73 18.96 -4.43
N LYS A 202 25.82 19.73 -3.80
CA LYS A 202 25.25 19.43 -2.47
C LYS A 202 23.86 18.84 -2.51
N VAL A 203 23.21 18.85 -3.66
CA VAL A 203 21.86 18.35 -3.83
C VAL A 203 21.82 17.15 -4.76
N GLY A 204 21.16 16.07 -4.30
CA GLY A 204 20.86 14.87 -5.07
C GLY A 204 19.40 14.85 -5.51
N ILE A 205 19.14 14.26 -6.66
CA ILE A 205 17.79 14.04 -7.17
C ILE A 205 17.63 12.56 -7.50
N LEU A 206 16.67 11.90 -6.86
CA LEU A 206 16.28 10.52 -7.18
C LEU A 206 15.15 10.56 -8.20
N ALA A 207 15.47 10.16 -9.41
CA ALA A 207 14.59 10.22 -10.56
C ALA A 207 14.35 8.85 -11.21
N SER A 208 13.37 8.76 -12.09
CA SER A 208 13.20 7.64 -13.02
C SER A 208 13.99 7.88 -14.31
N GLU A 209 14.14 6.83 -15.14
CA GLU A 209 14.75 6.93 -16.48
C GLU A 209 13.96 7.90 -17.38
N GLU A 210 12.65 8.00 -17.17
CA GLU A 210 11.71 8.80 -17.94
C GLU A 210 11.76 10.30 -17.59
N THR A 211 12.26 10.64 -16.40
CA THR A 211 12.25 12.04 -15.90
C THR A 211 13.64 12.61 -15.69
N LYS A 212 14.71 11.80 -15.75
CA LYS A 212 16.09 12.23 -15.48
C LYS A 212 16.54 13.47 -16.26
N ASP A 213 16.09 13.61 -17.51
CA ASP A 213 16.45 14.70 -18.39
C ASP A 213 15.64 16.00 -18.14
N CYS A 214 14.64 15.94 -17.25
CA CYS A 214 13.90 17.12 -16.78
C CYS A 214 14.72 17.96 -15.79
N TYR A 215 15.77 17.41 -15.20
CA TYR A 215 16.58 18.07 -14.18
C TYR A 215 17.89 18.58 -14.75
N SER A 216 18.07 19.89 -14.74
CA SER A 216 19.30 20.57 -15.23
C SER A 216 20.24 20.99 -14.12
N HIS A 217 19.87 20.80 -12.83
CA HIS A 217 20.62 21.19 -11.66
C HIS A 217 20.56 20.08 -10.59
N GLY A 218 21.68 19.80 -9.95
CA GLY A 218 21.78 18.75 -8.94
C GLY A 218 22.41 17.44 -9.47
N GLN A 219 22.76 16.56 -8.56
CA GLN A 219 23.32 15.23 -8.84
C GLN A 219 22.19 14.24 -9.07
N VAL A 220 21.79 14.04 -10.34
CA VAL A 220 20.69 13.15 -10.70
C VAL A 220 21.14 11.69 -10.63
N VAL A 221 20.41 10.89 -9.87
CA VAL A 221 20.61 9.44 -9.74
C VAL A 221 19.32 8.72 -10.14
N VAL A 222 19.44 7.80 -11.09
CA VAL A 222 18.30 7.08 -11.64
C VAL A 222 18.03 5.81 -10.84
N ALA A 223 16.85 5.70 -10.25
CA ALA A 223 16.42 4.48 -9.55
C ALA A 223 16.10 3.33 -10.52
N GLY A 224 15.59 3.64 -11.70
CA GLY A 224 15.20 2.69 -12.73
C GLY A 224 14.18 3.28 -13.70
N SER A 225 13.55 2.43 -14.50
CA SER A 225 12.50 2.81 -15.43
C SER A 225 11.14 2.39 -14.88
N ARG A 226 10.17 3.30 -14.94
CA ARG A 226 8.76 3.06 -14.62
C ARG A 226 8.15 2.10 -15.65
N GLU A 227 8.31 2.39 -16.94
CA GLU A 227 7.79 1.56 -18.03
C GLU A 227 8.32 0.11 -18.01
N LYS A 228 9.61 -0.07 -17.67
CA LYS A 228 10.25 -1.40 -17.57
C LYS A 228 10.15 -2.02 -16.19
N GLN A 229 9.49 -1.36 -15.23
CA GLN A 229 9.31 -1.82 -13.85
C GLN A 229 10.62 -2.23 -13.16
N THR A 230 11.67 -1.42 -13.35
CA THR A 230 13.02 -1.72 -12.80
C THR A 230 13.38 -0.91 -11.57
N ILE A 231 12.50 -0.04 -11.08
CA ILE A 231 12.71 0.81 -9.88
C ILE A 231 13.07 -0.03 -8.65
N THR A 232 12.32 -1.12 -8.40
CA THR A 232 12.61 -2.04 -7.27
C THR A 232 14.07 -2.49 -7.26
N ARG A 233 14.62 -2.79 -8.44
CA ARG A 233 15.97 -3.32 -8.60
C ARG A 233 17.05 -2.27 -8.37
N GLY A 234 16.80 -1.02 -8.76
CA GLY A 234 17.79 0.06 -8.70
C GLY A 234 17.74 0.90 -7.44
N LEU A 235 16.64 0.91 -6.70
CA LEU A 235 16.39 1.83 -5.59
C LEU A 235 17.52 1.86 -4.55
N PHE A 236 17.93 0.73 -3.99
CA PHE A 236 18.97 0.70 -2.96
C PHE A 236 20.36 1.07 -3.49
N ALA A 237 20.67 0.71 -4.74
CA ALA A 237 21.90 1.14 -5.39
C ALA A 237 21.92 2.67 -5.56
N ALA A 238 20.82 3.25 -5.98
CA ALA A 238 20.65 4.70 -6.12
C ALA A 238 20.82 5.43 -4.78
N LEU A 239 20.18 4.94 -3.72
CA LEU A 239 20.31 5.50 -2.36
C LEU A 239 21.76 5.45 -1.85
N ARG A 240 22.51 4.38 -2.14
CA ARG A 240 23.94 4.28 -1.80
C ARG A 240 24.80 5.24 -2.62
N GLN A 241 24.44 5.47 -3.89
CA GLN A 241 25.19 6.37 -4.75
C GLN A 241 25.22 7.80 -4.21
N PHE A 242 24.16 8.27 -3.57
CA PHE A 242 24.15 9.59 -2.92
C PHE A 242 25.18 9.72 -1.81
N ASP A 243 25.45 8.64 -1.04
CA ASP A 243 26.51 8.64 -0.03
C ASP A 243 27.90 8.83 -0.66
N HIS A 244 28.14 8.28 -1.86
CA HIS A 244 29.40 8.44 -2.59
C HIS A 244 29.53 9.85 -3.21
N LEU A 245 28.43 10.43 -3.66
CA LEU A 245 28.39 11.79 -4.21
C LEU A 245 28.58 12.85 -3.12
N GLY A 246 28.33 12.52 -1.84
CA GLY A 246 28.53 13.42 -0.72
C GLY A 246 27.54 14.57 -0.68
N VAL A 247 26.34 14.36 -1.23
CA VAL A 247 25.25 15.33 -1.19
C VAL A 247 24.74 15.51 0.25
N GLU A 248 24.15 16.66 0.54
CA GLU A 248 23.60 17.01 1.85
C GLU A 248 22.08 16.92 1.90
N LYS A 249 21.43 17.11 0.74
CA LYS A 249 19.99 17.01 0.55
C LYS A 249 19.68 16.08 -0.63
N ILE A 250 18.58 15.33 -0.53
CA ILE A 250 18.05 14.51 -1.61
C ILE A 250 16.58 14.84 -1.79
N PHE A 251 16.20 15.16 -3.02
CA PHE A 251 14.82 15.28 -3.43
C PHE A 251 14.46 14.08 -4.30
N ALA A 252 13.40 13.38 -3.97
CA ALA A 252 13.02 12.14 -4.63
C ALA A 252 11.62 12.23 -5.22
N GLU A 253 11.46 11.71 -6.43
CA GLU A 253 10.13 11.41 -6.97
C GLU A 253 9.49 10.29 -6.16
N SER A 254 8.16 10.32 -6.01
CA SER A 254 7.39 9.16 -5.59
C SER A 254 7.24 8.17 -6.74
N PHE A 255 6.90 6.93 -6.38
CA PHE A 255 6.66 5.82 -7.31
C PHE A 255 5.35 5.11 -6.96
N SER A 256 4.34 5.84 -6.50
CA SER A 256 3.05 5.31 -6.04
C SER A 256 2.19 4.72 -7.16
N GLU A 257 2.40 5.12 -8.41
CA GLU A 257 1.71 4.58 -9.59
C GLU A 257 2.25 3.23 -10.09
N GLU A 258 3.29 2.69 -9.46
CA GLU A 258 3.94 1.46 -9.92
C GLU A 258 3.20 0.21 -9.44
N GLU A 259 3.18 -0.86 -10.23
CA GLU A 259 2.60 -2.17 -9.85
C GLU A 259 3.11 -2.72 -8.50
N LYS A 260 4.34 -2.33 -8.12
CA LYS A 260 5.00 -2.70 -6.86
C LYS A 260 5.22 -1.50 -5.95
N SER A 261 4.36 -0.51 -6.07
CA SER A 261 4.44 0.77 -5.34
C SER A 261 4.55 0.58 -3.83
N GLU A 262 3.75 -0.29 -3.23
CA GLU A 262 3.80 -0.55 -1.78
C GLU A 262 5.20 -0.93 -1.30
N ALA A 263 5.89 -1.83 -2.01
CA ALA A 263 7.24 -2.23 -1.65
C ALA A 263 8.25 -1.08 -1.85
N ILE A 264 8.14 -0.33 -2.95
CA ILE A 264 9.02 0.79 -3.29
C ILE A 264 8.81 1.92 -2.29
N MET A 265 7.57 2.38 -2.12
CA MET A 265 7.23 3.50 -1.26
C MET A 265 7.51 3.21 0.21
N ASN A 266 7.25 1.99 0.69
CA ASN A 266 7.62 1.60 2.05
C ASN A 266 9.13 1.77 2.34
N ARG A 267 10.02 1.47 1.37
CA ARG A 267 11.47 1.66 1.50
C ARG A 267 11.87 3.12 1.36
N LEU A 268 11.29 3.80 0.40
CA LEU A 268 11.57 5.20 0.10
C LEU A 268 11.19 6.10 1.28
N LEU A 269 9.97 5.93 1.81
CA LEU A 269 9.50 6.70 2.97
C LEU A 269 10.31 6.39 4.24
N LYS A 270 10.70 5.12 4.47
CA LYS A 270 11.60 4.80 5.58
C LYS A 270 13.00 5.42 5.41
N ALA A 271 13.51 5.49 4.19
CA ALA A 271 14.77 6.19 3.88
C ALA A 271 14.66 7.69 4.14
N ALA A 272 13.54 8.30 3.78
CA ALA A 272 13.24 9.71 4.02
C ALA A 272 12.81 10.02 5.47
N GLY A 273 12.68 9.00 6.35
CA GLY A 273 12.16 9.20 7.72
C GLY A 273 10.72 9.69 7.75
N GLN A 274 9.89 9.24 6.80
CA GLN A 274 8.50 9.64 6.58
C GLN A 274 8.32 11.10 6.12
N HIS A 275 9.39 11.72 5.62
CA HIS A 275 9.31 13.08 5.08
C HIS A 275 8.82 13.03 3.64
N ILE A 276 7.54 13.27 3.45
CA ILE A 276 6.85 13.36 2.16
C ILE A 276 6.18 14.73 2.01
N GLU A 277 6.24 15.31 0.84
CA GLU A 277 5.59 16.55 0.46
C GLU A 277 4.59 16.26 -0.66
N TYR A 278 3.32 16.46 -0.37
CA TYR A 278 2.23 16.32 -1.34
C TYR A 278 2.09 17.62 -2.12
N LEU A 279 2.24 17.55 -3.44
CA LEU A 279 2.24 18.71 -4.33
C LEU A 279 0.85 19.09 -4.82
N SER A 280 0.00 18.10 -5.00
CA SER A 280 -1.41 18.35 -5.28
C SER A 280 -2.07 18.75 -3.97
N GLU A 281 -2.58 19.97 -3.89
CA GLU A 281 -3.51 20.29 -2.81
C GLU A 281 -4.68 19.31 -2.90
N PRO A 282 -5.15 18.76 -1.77
CA PRO A 282 -6.34 17.93 -1.80
C PRO A 282 -7.44 18.75 -2.49
N VAL A 283 -8.07 18.16 -3.51
CA VAL A 283 -9.12 18.84 -4.25
C VAL A 283 -10.19 19.26 -3.25
N ASP A 284 -10.39 20.56 -3.10
CA ASP A 284 -11.48 21.09 -2.27
C ASP A 284 -12.81 20.86 -3.00
N TYR A 285 -13.30 19.61 -2.94
CA TYR A 285 -14.56 19.23 -3.56
C TYR A 285 -15.71 20.07 -3.00
N HIS A 286 -16.43 20.76 -3.85
CA HIS A 286 -17.64 21.49 -3.47
C HIS A 286 -18.90 20.63 -3.61
N ARG A 287 -18.86 19.54 -4.42
CA ARG A 287 -19.96 18.63 -4.68
C ARG A 287 -19.53 17.18 -4.45
N LEU A 288 -20.43 16.40 -3.86
CA LEU A 288 -20.30 14.96 -3.67
C LEU A 288 -21.55 14.27 -4.22
N ILE A 289 -21.37 13.34 -5.14
CA ILE A 289 -22.49 12.58 -5.75
C ILE A 289 -22.33 11.11 -5.38
N PHE A 290 -23.27 10.58 -4.61
CA PHE A 290 -23.36 9.15 -4.34
C PHE A 290 -24.17 8.45 -5.44
N ILE A 291 -23.64 7.37 -5.99
CA ILE A 291 -24.26 6.65 -7.09
C ILE A 291 -24.58 5.22 -6.68
N CYS A 292 -25.81 4.78 -6.95
CA CYS A 292 -26.19 3.38 -6.94
C CYS A 292 -27.03 3.07 -8.20
N LYS A 293 -27.48 1.82 -8.33
CA LYS A 293 -28.17 1.39 -9.54
C LYS A 293 -29.47 2.18 -9.81
N GLU A 294 -30.36 2.30 -8.84
CA GLU A 294 -31.73 2.81 -9.02
C GLU A 294 -32.04 4.08 -8.21
N ASN A 295 -31.14 4.52 -7.37
CA ASN A 295 -31.28 5.72 -6.50
C ASN A 295 -32.50 5.66 -5.56
N ILE A 296 -32.81 4.49 -5.00
CA ILE A 296 -33.94 4.32 -4.08
C ILE A 296 -33.55 3.79 -2.68
N SER A 297 -32.35 3.18 -2.53
CA SER A 297 -31.90 2.59 -1.27
C SER A 297 -30.56 3.18 -0.80
N LEU A 298 -29.43 2.64 -1.21
CA LEU A 298 -28.10 2.95 -0.66
C LEU A 298 -27.68 4.41 -0.88
N SER A 299 -27.67 4.90 -2.12
CA SER A 299 -27.19 6.25 -2.40
C SER A 299 -28.05 7.36 -1.75
N PRO A 300 -29.42 7.25 -1.69
CA PRO A 300 -30.20 8.21 -0.91
C PRO A 300 -29.95 8.13 0.61
N MET A 301 -29.69 6.91 1.13
CA MET A 301 -29.33 6.76 2.55
C MET A 301 -27.99 7.44 2.85
N ALA A 302 -26.98 7.21 2.00
CA ALA A 302 -25.66 7.84 2.13
C ALA A 302 -25.76 9.38 2.04
N GLU A 303 -26.53 9.90 1.10
CA GLU A 303 -26.75 11.35 0.95
C GLU A 303 -27.27 11.98 2.24
N TRP A 304 -28.34 11.44 2.83
CA TRP A 304 -28.95 12.04 4.02
C TRP A 304 -28.10 11.85 5.26
N ILE A 305 -27.40 10.73 5.42
CA ILE A 305 -26.42 10.57 6.50
C ILE A 305 -25.32 11.62 6.36
N MET A 306 -24.73 11.76 5.17
CA MET A 306 -23.64 12.73 4.94
C MET A 306 -24.10 14.16 5.17
N LYS A 307 -25.29 14.55 4.69
CA LYS A 307 -25.91 15.86 4.96
C LYS A 307 -26.13 16.12 6.44
N SER A 308 -26.34 15.08 7.26
CA SER A 308 -26.56 15.21 8.70
C SER A 308 -25.27 15.42 9.49
N ILE A 309 -24.13 14.92 8.99
CA ILE A 309 -22.82 15.00 9.67
C ILE A 309 -21.95 16.15 9.15
N VAL A 310 -22.19 16.68 7.94
CA VAL A 310 -21.46 17.82 7.39
C VAL A 310 -22.12 19.11 7.83
N MET A 311 -21.35 19.95 8.52
CA MET A 311 -21.85 21.25 9.04
C MET A 311 -21.79 22.36 8.00
N ASP A 312 -20.83 22.30 7.08
CA ASP A 312 -20.66 23.26 6.00
C ASP A 312 -21.78 23.11 4.96
N LYS A 313 -22.74 24.02 4.98
CA LYS A 313 -23.90 24.01 4.06
C LYS A 313 -23.58 24.55 2.66
N SER A 314 -22.36 24.98 2.39
CA SER A 314 -21.91 25.32 1.04
C SER A 314 -21.55 24.07 0.23
N ARG A 315 -21.38 22.91 0.86
CA ARG A 315 -21.14 21.63 0.20
C ARG A 315 -22.44 21.06 -0.37
N GLU A 316 -22.42 20.75 -1.66
CA GLU A 316 -23.56 20.13 -2.32
C GLU A 316 -23.40 18.60 -2.25
N ILE A 317 -24.34 17.93 -1.60
CA ILE A 317 -24.34 16.48 -1.42
C ILE A 317 -25.59 15.93 -2.12
N LEU A 318 -25.39 15.06 -3.08
CA LEU A 318 -26.44 14.53 -3.96
C LEU A 318 -26.39 13.01 -4.02
N SER A 319 -27.47 12.40 -4.47
CA SER A 319 -27.48 11.00 -4.89
C SER A 319 -28.12 10.82 -6.26
N ARG A 320 -27.64 9.83 -7.04
CA ARG A 320 -28.10 9.54 -8.40
C ARG A 320 -28.17 8.04 -8.65
N GLY A 321 -28.92 7.65 -9.68
CA GLY A 321 -29.02 6.29 -10.17
C GLY A 321 -28.47 6.14 -11.58
N LEU A 322 -27.86 5.00 -11.87
CA LEU A 322 -27.42 4.68 -13.24
C LEU A 322 -28.58 4.23 -14.14
N VAL A 323 -29.65 3.70 -13.55
CA VAL A 323 -30.83 3.21 -14.28
C VAL A 323 -32.07 3.71 -13.58
N VAL A 324 -32.60 4.83 -14.03
CA VAL A 324 -33.86 5.41 -13.53
C VAL A 324 -34.83 5.53 -14.69
N LEU A 325 -35.71 4.55 -14.82
CA LEU A 325 -36.71 4.54 -15.90
C LEU A 325 -37.89 5.51 -15.63
N PHE A 326 -38.25 5.61 -14.36
CA PHE A 326 -39.29 6.55 -13.87
C PHE A 326 -38.86 7.08 -12.50
N PRO A 327 -39.23 8.32 -12.15
CA PRO A 327 -38.99 8.84 -10.79
C PRO A 327 -39.78 8.01 -9.77
N GLU A 328 -39.06 7.27 -8.93
CA GLU A 328 -39.66 6.47 -7.85
C GLU A 328 -39.34 7.10 -6.49
N PRO A 329 -40.28 7.05 -5.53
CA PRO A 329 -39.96 7.53 -4.18
C PRO A 329 -38.88 6.67 -3.53
N ARG A 330 -38.07 7.30 -2.67
CA ARG A 330 -37.13 6.57 -1.81
C ARG A 330 -37.83 5.44 -1.07
N ASN A 331 -37.16 4.30 -0.92
CA ASN A 331 -37.68 3.13 -0.21
C ASN A 331 -38.13 3.52 1.22
N ALA A 332 -39.33 3.10 1.59
CA ALA A 332 -39.93 3.43 2.89
C ALA A 332 -39.05 2.99 4.06
N LYS A 333 -38.43 1.80 4.00
CA LYS A 333 -37.50 1.29 5.05
C LYS A 333 -36.26 2.18 5.23
N VAL A 334 -35.75 2.80 4.15
CA VAL A 334 -34.67 3.79 4.26
C VAL A 334 -35.15 5.00 5.05
N THR A 335 -36.37 5.47 4.77
CA THR A 335 -36.94 6.59 5.52
C THR A 335 -37.12 6.24 7.01
N ASP A 336 -37.61 5.05 7.30
CA ASP A 336 -37.83 4.58 8.67
C ASP A 336 -36.51 4.51 9.46
N VAL A 337 -35.47 3.92 8.87
CA VAL A 337 -34.13 3.86 9.50
C VAL A 337 -33.54 5.26 9.74
N LEU A 338 -33.59 6.15 8.76
CA LEU A 338 -33.10 7.52 8.91
C LEU A 338 -33.84 8.26 10.05
N VAL A 339 -35.17 8.14 10.12
CA VAL A 339 -35.99 8.74 11.18
C VAL A 339 -35.66 8.13 12.55
N ASN A 340 -35.52 6.81 12.65
CA ASN A 340 -35.16 6.11 13.89
C ASN A 340 -33.83 6.61 14.45
N HIS A 341 -32.89 6.94 13.58
CA HIS A 341 -31.58 7.51 13.94
C HIS A 341 -31.56 9.05 14.02
N SER A 342 -32.73 9.70 13.97
CA SER A 342 -32.86 11.16 14.02
C SER A 342 -32.07 11.89 12.92
N VAL A 343 -31.90 11.27 11.75
CA VAL A 343 -31.32 11.88 10.55
C VAL A 343 -32.42 12.68 9.85
N PRO A 344 -32.29 14.01 9.72
CA PRO A 344 -33.27 14.83 9.01
C PRO A 344 -33.28 14.41 7.53
N CYS A 345 -34.43 14.06 7.00
CA CYS A 345 -34.56 13.72 5.59
C CYS A 345 -35.90 14.26 5.04
N GLU A 346 -35.85 14.71 3.79
CA GLU A 346 -37.01 15.21 3.04
C GLU A 346 -37.53 14.14 2.09
N GLU A 347 -38.72 14.35 1.53
CA GLU A 347 -39.24 13.53 0.44
C GLU A 347 -38.28 13.64 -0.76
N GLN A 348 -37.96 12.50 -1.36
CA GLN A 348 -37.02 12.41 -2.46
C GLN A 348 -37.50 11.35 -3.46
N THR A 349 -37.30 11.64 -4.73
CA THR A 349 -37.53 10.68 -5.83
C THR A 349 -36.21 10.38 -6.51
N SER A 350 -36.08 9.16 -7.06
CA SER A 350 -34.90 8.74 -7.81
C SER A 350 -34.61 9.67 -8.99
N THR A 351 -33.35 9.99 -9.18
CA THR A 351 -32.87 10.90 -10.22
C THR A 351 -31.74 10.22 -11.00
N LEU A 352 -31.83 10.27 -12.33
CA LEU A 352 -30.82 9.69 -13.21
C LEU A 352 -29.51 10.52 -13.12
N PHE A 353 -28.39 9.84 -13.11
CA PHE A 353 -27.07 10.46 -13.24
C PHE A 353 -26.85 10.98 -14.67
N THR A 354 -26.26 12.17 -14.78
CA THR A 354 -25.83 12.74 -16.06
C THR A 354 -24.39 13.28 -15.91
N PRO A 355 -23.47 12.97 -16.85
CA PRO A 355 -22.08 13.43 -16.77
C PRO A 355 -21.93 14.94 -16.69
N GLU A 356 -22.90 15.70 -17.23
CA GLU A 356 -22.91 17.17 -17.24
C GLU A 356 -23.06 17.78 -15.84
N GLU A 357 -23.45 16.96 -14.82
CA GLU A 357 -23.48 17.39 -13.42
C GLU A 357 -22.09 17.45 -12.77
N VAL A 358 -21.08 16.91 -13.43
CA VAL A 358 -19.74 16.74 -12.85
C VAL A 358 -18.80 17.82 -13.40
N ASP A 359 -18.09 18.45 -12.50
CA ASP A 359 -16.99 19.37 -12.79
C ASP A 359 -15.69 18.89 -12.08
N ASP A 360 -14.59 19.57 -12.27
CA ASP A 360 -13.25 19.27 -11.71
C ASP A 360 -13.18 19.30 -10.16
N ARG A 361 -14.26 19.76 -9.51
CA ARG A 361 -14.39 19.80 -8.05
C ARG A 361 -15.58 18.98 -7.56
N THR A 362 -16.03 18.02 -8.36
CA THR A 362 -17.09 17.07 -8.02
C THR A 362 -16.49 15.71 -7.74
N LEU A 363 -16.73 15.17 -6.55
CA LEU A 363 -16.37 13.81 -6.19
C LEU A 363 -17.53 12.87 -6.50
N VAL A 364 -17.27 11.84 -7.29
CA VAL A 364 -18.25 10.80 -7.64
C VAL A 364 -17.92 9.51 -6.91
N VAL A 365 -18.88 9.02 -6.12
CA VAL A 365 -18.70 7.85 -5.25
C VAL A 365 -19.81 6.83 -5.51
N THR A 366 -19.45 5.63 -5.94
CA THR A 366 -20.40 4.52 -6.17
C THR A 366 -20.56 3.66 -4.91
N MET A 367 -21.68 2.97 -4.78
CA MET A 367 -21.93 2.09 -3.64
C MET A 367 -21.31 0.72 -3.82
N ASN A 368 -21.02 0.31 -5.06
CA ASN A 368 -20.36 -0.95 -5.37
C ASN A 368 -19.47 -0.86 -6.61
N PHE A 369 -18.61 -1.86 -6.80
CA PHE A 369 -17.66 -1.92 -7.90
C PHE A 369 -18.33 -2.08 -9.28
N THR A 370 -19.44 -2.81 -9.35
CA THR A 370 -20.17 -2.98 -10.62
C THR A 370 -20.70 -1.65 -11.14
N GLU A 371 -21.16 -0.77 -10.25
CA GLU A 371 -21.63 0.57 -10.59
C GLU A 371 -20.47 1.47 -11.05
N LYS A 372 -19.30 1.36 -10.42
CA LYS A 372 -18.07 2.04 -10.84
C LYS A 372 -17.67 1.64 -12.26
N VAL A 373 -17.61 0.35 -12.57
CA VAL A 373 -17.28 -0.15 -13.91
C VAL A 373 -18.28 0.35 -14.95
N ARG A 374 -19.60 0.25 -14.64
CA ARG A 374 -20.64 0.73 -15.55
C ARG A 374 -20.58 2.23 -15.79
N LEU A 375 -20.24 3.02 -14.77
CA LEU A 375 -20.07 4.46 -14.93
C LEU A 375 -18.95 4.78 -15.91
N LEU A 376 -17.81 4.12 -15.77
CA LEU A 376 -16.64 4.32 -16.62
C LEU A 376 -16.86 3.82 -18.07
N GLU A 377 -17.55 2.67 -18.24
CA GLU A 377 -17.74 2.06 -19.55
C GLU A 377 -18.95 2.61 -20.31
N ASP A 378 -20.12 2.73 -19.65
CA ASP A 378 -21.37 3.08 -20.30
C ASP A 378 -21.54 4.60 -20.54
N PHE A 379 -20.88 5.43 -19.71
CA PHE A 379 -21.01 6.89 -19.76
C PHE A 379 -19.78 7.60 -20.34
N ASP A 380 -18.73 6.86 -20.74
CA ASP A 380 -17.45 7.44 -21.24
C ASP A 380 -16.93 8.54 -20.29
N PHE A 381 -16.88 8.20 -19.01
CA PHE A 381 -16.64 9.15 -17.93
C PHE A 381 -15.16 9.24 -17.58
N ASP A 382 -14.53 10.37 -17.89
CA ASP A 382 -13.09 10.58 -17.75
C ASP A 382 -12.63 11.04 -16.35
N SER A 383 -13.57 11.29 -15.42
CA SER A 383 -13.21 11.74 -14.07
C SER A 383 -12.94 10.56 -13.13
N GLU A 384 -12.18 10.82 -12.07
CA GLU A 384 -11.93 9.81 -11.03
C GLU A 384 -13.23 9.36 -10.34
N VAL A 385 -13.43 8.05 -10.26
CA VAL A 385 -14.58 7.42 -9.61
C VAL A 385 -14.06 6.44 -8.57
N PHE A 386 -14.60 6.52 -7.38
CA PHE A 386 -14.26 5.61 -6.28
C PHE A 386 -15.50 4.85 -5.83
N THR A 387 -15.35 3.64 -5.31
CA THR A 387 -16.38 3.09 -4.44
C THR A 387 -16.28 3.75 -3.06
N LEU A 388 -17.38 3.74 -2.30
CA LEU A 388 -17.39 4.36 -0.98
C LEU A 388 -16.33 3.75 -0.05
N ARG A 389 -16.10 2.44 -0.13
CA ARG A 389 -15.06 1.78 0.67
C ARG A 389 -13.65 2.13 0.22
N GLU A 390 -13.37 2.19 -1.09
CA GLU A 390 -12.05 2.59 -1.60
C GLU A 390 -11.64 3.97 -1.10
N ILE A 391 -12.55 4.94 -1.11
CA ILE A 391 -12.21 6.31 -0.73
C ILE A 391 -12.33 6.56 0.78
N ALA A 392 -13.28 5.93 1.47
CA ALA A 392 -13.45 6.13 2.92
C ALA A 392 -12.35 5.45 3.73
N ASP A 393 -11.81 4.35 3.24
CA ASP A 393 -10.76 3.60 3.89
C ASP A 393 -9.78 3.03 2.87
N PRO A 394 -8.89 3.85 2.30
CA PRO A 394 -7.95 3.42 1.26
C PRO A 394 -7.05 2.25 1.67
N GLN A 395 -6.91 2.01 2.97
CA GLN A 395 -6.07 0.95 3.52
C GLN A 395 -6.82 -0.37 3.70
N GLU A 396 -8.08 -0.30 4.17
CA GLU A 396 -8.95 -1.47 4.32
C GLU A 396 -9.83 -1.68 3.07
N GLY A 397 -10.19 -0.60 2.37
CA GLY A 397 -11.09 -0.64 1.22
C GLY A 397 -10.53 -1.39 0.01
N ALA A 398 -9.21 -1.42 -0.16
CA ALA A 398 -8.54 -2.25 -1.16
C ALA A 398 -8.47 -3.74 -0.77
N GLU A 399 -8.80 -4.08 0.47
CA GLU A 399 -8.67 -5.43 1.06
C GLU A 399 -10.00 -6.12 1.33
N MET A 400 -11.07 -5.34 1.43
CA MET A 400 -12.43 -5.83 1.64
C MET A 400 -13.20 -5.84 0.32
N ASP A 401 -14.33 -6.54 0.30
CA ASP A 401 -15.34 -6.40 -0.75
C ASP A 401 -15.58 -4.89 -0.97
N PRO A 402 -15.32 -4.34 -2.17
CA PRO A 402 -15.51 -2.90 -2.43
C PRO A 402 -16.97 -2.48 -2.32
N ASP A 403 -17.88 -3.44 -2.21
CA ASP A 403 -19.32 -3.24 -2.21
C ASP A 403 -19.83 -2.94 -0.80
N VAL A 404 -20.65 -1.92 -0.68
CA VAL A 404 -21.50 -1.70 0.50
C VAL A 404 -22.67 -2.67 0.44
N MET A 405 -23.01 -3.29 1.56
CA MET A 405 -24.12 -4.24 1.63
C MET A 405 -25.45 -3.61 1.20
N ASP A 406 -26.02 -4.11 0.09
CA ASP A 406 -27.31 -3.60 -0.40
C ASP A 406 -28.49 -4.25 0.35
N PRO A 407 -29.26 -3.47 1.12
CA PRO A 407 -30.40 -3.98 1.88
C PRO A 407 -31.65 -4.21 1.02
N TYR A 408 -31.58 -3.92 -0.29
CA TYR A 408 -32.76 -3.99 -1.16
C TYR A 408 -33.39 -5.40 -1.17
N GLY A 409 -34.68 -5.46 -0.88
CA GLY A 409 -35.43 -6.74 -0.75
C GLY A 409 -35.28 -7.43 0.63
N GLY A 410 -34.39 -6.94 1.50
CA GLY A 410 -34.21 -7.43 2.86
C GLY A 410 -35.28 -6.96 3.86
N ASP A 411 -35.16 -7.39 5.10
CA ASP A 411 -35.99 -6.98 6.23
C ASP A 411 -35.51 -5.67 6.88
N GLU A 412 -36.08 -5.29 8.00
CA GLU A 412 -35.69 -4.08 8.73
C GLU A 412 -34.26 -4.18 9.29
N GLU A 413 -33.84 -5.38 9.70
CA GLU A 413 -32.49 -5.63 10.25
C GLU A 413 -31.41 -5.39 9.19
N ALA A 414 -31.62 -5.84 7.93
CA ALA A 414 -30.70 -5.59 6.82
C ALA A 414 -30.53 -4.09 6.53
N TYR A 415 -31.58 -3.29 6.64
CA TYR A 415 -31.50 -1.84 6.47
C TYR A 415 -30.78 -1.15 7.63
N GLU A 416 -30.94 -1.66 8.85
CA GLU A 416 -30.22 -1.17 10.03
C GLU A 416 -28.71 -1.48 9.93
N GLU A 417 -28.33 -2.68 9.52
CA GLU A 417 -26.93 -3.06 9.29
C GLU A 417 -26.27 -2.18 8.23
N SER A 418 -26.95 -1.97 7.09
CA SER A 418 -26.45 -1.06 6.03
C SER A 418 -26.31 0.39 6.51
N TYR A 419 -27.22 0.86 7.35
CA TYR A 419 -27.12 2.20 7.94
C TYR A 419 -25.89 2.33 8.82
N ILE A 420 -25.61 1.35 9.68
CA ILE A 420 -24.47 1.35 10.57
C ILE A 420 -23.17 1.36 9.77
N GLU A 421 -23.10 0.51 8.74
CA GLU A 421 -21.95 0.45 7.84
C GLU A 421 -21.72 1.78 7.09
N LEU A 422 -22.77 2.29 6.43
CA LEU A 422 -22.70 3.57 5.72
C LEU A 422 -22.25 4.70 6.64
N LYS A 423 -22.80 4.76 7.84
CA LYS A 423 -22.43 5.80 8.81
C LYS A 423 -20.96 5.79 9.16
N ASP A 424 -20.38 4.62 9.42
CA ASP A 424 -18.94 4.49 9.70
C ASP A 424 -18.09 4.97 8.51
N LEU A 425 -18.39 4.47 7.31
CA LEU A 425 -17.68 4.85 6.09
C LEU A 425 -17.80 6.36 5.79
N LEU A 426 -18.98 6.95 5.99
CA LEU A 426 -19.20 8.37 5.73
C LEU A 426 -18.50 9.29 6.74
N TYR A 427 -18.33 8.85 8.00
CA TYR A 427 -17.49 9.57 8.95
C TYR A 427 -16.01 9.52 8.56
N LYS A 428 -15.53 8.39 8.07
CA LYS A 428 -14.16 8.25 7.53
C LYS A 428 -13.97 9.14 6.31
N LEU A 429 -14.91 9.10 5.34
CA LEU A 429 -14.90 9.96 4.16
C LEU A 429 -14.89 11.45 4.52
N LYS A 430 -15.79 11.87 5.43
CA LYS A 430 -15.81 13.27 5.92
C LYS A 430 -14.45 13.72 6.44
N LYS A 431 -13.79 12.85 7.21
CA LYS A 431 -12.46 13.14 7.79
C LYS A 431 -11.40 13.30 6.69
N GLN A 432 -11.42 12.44 5.65
CA GLN A 432 -10.48 12.54 4.53
C GLN A 432 -10.70 13.78 3.67
N LEU A 433 -11.95 14.17 3.47
CA LEU A 433 -12.29 15.39 2.75
C LEU A 433 -12.04 16.67 3.58
N GLU A 434 -11.63 16.54 4.83
CA GLU A 434 -11.48 17.65 5.79
C GLU A 434 -12.73 18.53 5.92
N TRP A 435 -13.91 17.96 5.65
CA TRP A 435 -15.17 18.69 5.72
C TRP A 435 -15.60 18.89 7.19
N SER A 436 -15.94 20.09 7.54
CA SER A 436 -16.38 20.47 8.89
C SER A 436 -17.80 19.97 9.25
#